data_d4be1628bf3134678743d20d8c45fb19
#
_entry.id   d4be1628bf3134678743d20d8c45fb19
#
_cell.length_a   1.000
_cell.length_b   1.000
_cell.length_c   1.000
_cell.angle_alpha   90.00
_cell.angle_beta   90.00
_cell.angle_gamma   90.00
#
_symmetry.space_group_name_H-M   'P 1'
#
loop_
_entity.id
_entity.type
_entity.pdbx_description
1 polymer ?
#
loop_
_entity_poly.entity_id
_entity_poly.type
_entity_poly.pdbx_seq_one_letter_code
_entity_poly.pdbx_strand_id
1 'polypeptide(L)'
;MDLHPAHPRNLAFAPLSEEDLPLLYTWLRKPHIREFYHQKTVPPWEEMRADYLRRLHPLWPTRCFLARAGTAAIGYIQVYRVSDYPEYAALIGESHGISLDLFIGEPEFLGKGWGRLILSQFLHDIAFPLFPEEQVSWIYHDARNRRARHASMAAGFQPVRSFHEEGDLKELFFLHRAGFSRNV
;
A
#
# COMPACT_ATOMS: atom_id res chain seq x y z
N MET A 1 -18.43 29.75 -9.07
CA MET A 1 -17.06 30.29 -9.21
C MET A 1 -16.18 29.36 -8.40
N ASP A 2 -15.80 28.23 -9.05
CA ASP A 2 -15.10 27.13 -8.40
C ASP A 2 -13.62 27.44 -8.33
N LEU A 3 -13.17 27.82 -7.15
CA LEU A 3 -11.76 27.90 -6.83
C LEU A 3 -11.26 26.50 -6.50
N HIS A 4 -10.79 25.79 -7.50
CA HIS A 4 -9.94 24.64 -7.32
C HIS A 4 -8.48 25.14 -7.26
N PRO A 5 -7.89 25.27 -6.08
CA PRO A 5 -6.45 25.45 -6.02
C PRO A 5 -5.81 24.09 -6.30
N ALA A 6 -5.26 23.93 -7.48
CA ALA A 6 -4.28 22.91 -7.77
C ALA A 6 -2.99 23.25 -7.01
N HIS A 7 -2.99 23.08 -5.69
CA HIS A 7 -1.75 23.00 -4.95
C HIS A 7 -1.14 21.64 -5.24
N PRO A 8 0.12 21.55 -5.69
CA PRO A 8 0.83 20.29 -5.70
C PRO A 8 0.78 19.78 -4.25
N ARG A 9 0.03 18.71 -4.03
CA ARG A 9 -0.07 18.09 -2.72
C ARG A 9 1.34 17.63 -2.39
N ASN A 10 1.95 18.23 -1.37
CA ASN A 10 3.33 17.93 -0.96
C ASN A 10 3.33 16.54 -0.29
N LEU A 11 3.32 15.49 -1.13
CA LEU A 11 3.38 14.10 -0.72
C LEU A 11 4.85 13.64 -0.72
N ALA A 12 5.28 13.07 0.38
CA ALA A 12 6.61 12.50 0.54
C ALA A 12 6.51 11.12 1.21
N PHE A 13 7.56 10.31 1.04
CA PHE A 13 7.68 9.00 1.67
C PHE A 13 8.92 8.98 2.56
N ALA A 14 8.75 8.61 3.82
CA ALA A 14 9.83 8.40 4.76
C ALA A 14 9.92 6.91 5.10
N PRO A 15 11.10 6.28 5.10
CA PRO A 15 11.24 4.94 5.63
C PRO A 15 10.65 4.85 7.03
N LEU A 16 9.89 3.78 7.30
CA LEU A 16 9.34 3.53 8.63
C LEU A 16 10.47 3.32 9.63
N SER A 17 10.36 3.94 10.79
CA SER A 17 11.29 3.80 11.91
C SER A 17 10.62 3.19 13.13
N GLU A 18 11.40 2.78 14.13
CA GLU A 18 10.88 2.29 15.40
C GLU A 18 10.01 3.36 16.12
N GLU A 19 10.39 4.63 15.99
CA GLU A 19 9.68 5.76 16.60
C GLU A 19 8.26 5.95 16.01
N ASP A 20 8.01 5.43 14.80
CA ASP A 20 6.71 5.52 14.14
C ASP A 20 5.74 4.40 14.56
N LEU A 21 6.22 3.34 15.22
CA LEU A 21 5.40 2.16 15.54
C LEU A 21 4.22 2.46 16.46
N PRO A 22 4.28 3.38 17.44
CA PRO A 22 3.10 3.76 18.23
C PRO A 22 2.00 4.39 17.35
N LEU A 23 2.35 5.23 16.38
CA LEU A 23 1.40 5.80 15.43
C LEU A 23 0.78 4.71 14.55
N LEU A 24 1.62 3.83 14.00
CA LEU A 24 1.18 2.71 13.18
C LEU A 24 0.20 1.80 13.95
N TYR A 25 0.49 1.49 15.21
CA TYR A 25 -0.38 0.71 16.08
C TYR A 25 -1.73 1.39 16.32
N THR A 26 -1.71 2.70 16.52
CA THR A 26 -2.93 3.50 16.64
C THR A 26 -3.78 3.40 15.37
N TRP A 27 -3.17 3.49 14.19
CA TRP A 27 -3.86 3.36 12.90
C TRP A 27 -4.45 1.97 12.70
N LEU A 28 -3.69 0.90 12.95
CA LEU A 28 -4.16 -0.48 12.78
C LEU A 28 -5.41 -0.80 13.60
N ARG A 29 -5.67 -0.06 14.69
CA ARG A 29 -6.85 -0.20 15.54
C ARG A 29 -8.06 0.59 15.05
N LYS A 30 -7.90 1.49 14.07
CA LYS A 30 -9.00 2.29 13.53
C LYS A 30 -9.98 1.41 12.74
N PRO A 31 -11.31 1.58 12.90
CA PRO A 31 -12.31 0.71 12.27
C PRO A 31 -12.17 0.59 10.76
N HIS A 32 -11.92 1.71 10.04
CA HIS A 32 -11.82 1.73 8.59
C HIS A 32 -10.58 0.99 8.05
N ILE A 33 -9.54 0.76 8.87
CA ILE A 33 -8.38 -0.04 8.52
C ILE A 33 -8.66 -1.51 8.85
N ARG A 34 -9.17 -1.80 10.05
CA ARG A 34 -9.49 -3.16 10.48
C ARG A 34 -10.50 -3.87 9.57
N GLU A 35 -11.34 -3.13 8.87
CA GLU A 35 -12.35 -3.69 7.98
C GLU A 35 -11.71 -4.44 6.79
N PHE A 36 -10.58 -3.96 6.26
CA PHE A 36 -10.00 -4.46 5.02
C PHE A 36 -8.49 -4.75 5.06
N TYR A 37 -7.79 -4.25 6.06
CA TYR A 37 -6.34 -4.40 6.15
C TYR A 37 -5.99 -5.31 7.31
N HIS A 38 -5.23 -6.36 7.01
CA HIS A 38 -4.78 -7.38 7.97
C HIS A 38 -5.83 -7.81 8.98
N GLN A 39 -5.99 -9.10 9.13
CA GLN A 39 -6.74 -9.81 10.19
C GLN A 39 -7.73 -8.98 11.03
N LYS A 40 -8.92 -9.47 11.18
CA LYS A 40 -10.01 -8.89 12.00
C LYS A 40 -9.60 -8.53 13.46
N THR A 41 -8.43 -8.97 13.89
CA THR A 41 -7.87 -8.70 15.23
C THR A 41 -6.47 -8.10 15.12
N VAL A 42 -6.28 -6.95 15.75
CA VAL A 42 -4.94 -6.35 15.90
C VAL A 42 -4.24 -7.08 17.04
N PRO A 43 -3.02 -7.61 16.83
CA PRO A 43 -2.28 -8.28 17.91
C PRO A 43 -1.94 -7.29 19.05
N PRO A 44 -1.59 -7.78 20.23
CA PRO A 44 -1.09 -6.93 21.31
C PRO A 44 0.12 -6.11 20.87
N TRP A 45 0.34 -4.97 21.52
CA TRP A 45 1.42 -4.04 21.17
C TRP A 45 2.80 -4.72 21.05
N GLU A 46 3.16 -5.55 22.01
CA GLU A 46 4.49 -6.20 22.05
C GLU A 46 4.69 -7.15 20.86
N GLU A 47 3.66 -7.85 20.47
CA GLU A 47 3.69 -8.76 19.32
C GLU A 47 3.81 -7.97 18.00
N MET A 48 2.97 -6.95 17.83
CA MET A 48 3.02 -6.09 16.66
C MET A 48 4.38 -5.37 16.56
N ARG A 49 4.87 -4.81 17.67
CA ARG A 49 6.17 -4.15 17.72
C ARG A 49 7.29 -5.10 17.32
N ALA A 50 7.32 -6.31 17.87
CA ALA A 50 8.34 -7.31 17.54
C ALA A 50 8.30 -7.71 16.05
N ASP A 51 7.11 -7.86 15.47
CA ASP A 51 6.96 -8.16 14.04
C ASP A 51 7.48 -7.02 13.16
N TYR A 52 7.11 -5.78 13.44
CA TYR A 52 7.59 -4.63 12.67
C TYR A 52 9.08 -4.37 12.86
N LEU A 53 9.65 -4.57 14.06
CA LEU A 53 11.10 -4.46 14.26
C LEU A 53 11.88 -5.43 13.36
N ARG A 54 11.37 -6.65 13.14
CA ARG A 54 11.97 -7.57 12.17
C ARG A 54 11.90 -7.01 10.76
N ARG A 55 10.76 -6.40 10.37
CA ARG A 55 10.58 -5.78 9.04
C ARG A 55 11.47 -4.57 8.80
N LEU A 56 11.88 -3.87 9.87
CA LEU A 56 12.81 -2.74 9.78
C LEU A 56 14.26 -3.17 9.57
N HIS A 57 14.58 -4.45 9.73
CA HIS A 57 15.94 -4.95 9.51
C HIS A 57 16.31 -4.82 8.01
N PRO A 58 17.52 -4.32 7.68
CA PRO A 58 17.93 -4.06 6.29
C PRO A 58 17.86 -5.28 5.35
N LEU A 59 18.00 -6.49 5.89
CA LEU A 59 17.91 -7.75 5.13
C LEU A 59 16.48 -8.31 5.01
N TRP A 60 15.50 -7.67 5.64
CA TRP A 60 14.12 -8.09 5.48
C TRP A 60 13.62 -7.74 4.07
N PRO A 61 12.92 -8.66 3.38
CA PRO A 61 12.54 -8.42 1.97
C PRO A 61 11.52 -7.30 1.77
N THR A 62 10.64 -7.03 2.75
CA THR A 62 9.68 -5.92 2.68
C THR A 62 10.31 -4.59 3.04
N ARG A 63 10.00 -3.55 2.29
CA ARG A 63 10.36 -2.15 2.59
C ARG A 63 9.13 -1.37 2.99
N CYS A 64 9.16 -0.77 4.17
CA CYS A 64 8.04 -0.09 4.82
C CYS A 64 8.25 1.41 4.85
N PHE A 65 7.19 2.19 4.57
CA PHE A 65 7.25 3.64 4.51
C PHE A 65 6.01 4.29 5.12
N LEU A 66 6.18 5.49 5.65
CA LEU A 66 5.08 6.42 5.93
C LEU A 66 4.87 7.34 4.74
N ALA A 67 3.60 7.49 4.31
CA ALA A 67 3.18 8.55 3.41
C ALA A 67 2.89 9.81 4.22
N ARG A 68 3.45 10.94 3.82
CA ARG A 68 3.35 12.23 4.51
C ARG A 68 2.76 13.30 3.58
N ALA A 69 1.80 14.07 4.09
CA ALA A 69 1.30 15.28 3.43
C ALA A 69 1.90 16.49 4.16
N GLY A 70 2.92 17.12 3.58
CA GLY A 70 3.73 18.08 4.30
C GLY A 70 4.41 17.46 5.51
N THR A 71 4.14 17.98 6.72
CA THR A 71 4.68 17.43 7.98
C THR A 71 3.84 16.30 8.58
N ALA A 72 2.58 16.15 8.16
CA ALA A 72 1.66 15.17 8.71
C ALA A 72 1.87 13.78 8.11
N ALA A 73 2.04 12.75 8.93
CA ALA A 73 1.94 11.36 8.48
C ALA A 73 0.47 11.03 8.24
N ILE A 74 0.14 10.51 7.06
CA ILE A 74 -1.24 10.28 6.62
C ILE A 74 -1.57 8.82 6.33
N GLY A 75 -0.55 7.98 6.15
CA GLY A 75 -0.76 6.58 5.82
C GLY A 75 0.54 5.78 5.81
N TYR A 76 0.38 4.50 5.58
CA TYR A 76 1.44 3.51 5.50
C TYR A 76 1.41 2.84 4.14
N ILE A 77 2.58 2.55 3.60
CA ILE A 77 2.74 1.75 2.39
C ILE A 77 3.98 0.87 2.51
N GLN A 78 3.88 -0.35 2.00
CA GLN A 78 5.02 -1.26 1.89
C GLN A 78 5.12 -1.85 0.49
N VAL A 79 6.33 -2.29 0.14
CA VAL A 79 6.63 -2.94 -1.13
C VAL A 79 7.57 -4.13 -0.91
N TYR A 80 7.38 -5.20 -1.67
CA TYR A 80 8.20 -6.40 -1.68
C TYR A 80 8.14 -7.09 -3.04
N ARG A 81 9.16 -7.94 -3.34
CA ARG A 81 9.07 -8.83 -4.50
C ARG A 81 8.12 -9.97 -4.21
N VAL A 82 7.34 -10.33 -5.21
CA VAL A 82 6.45 -11.51 -5.13
C VAL A 82 7.27 -12.78 -4.91
N SER A 83 8.43 -12.92 -5.55
CA SER A 83 9.33 -14.07 -5.42
C SER A 83 9.89 -14.29 -4.01
N ASP A 84 9.93 -13.25 -3.17
CA ASP A 84 10.42 -13.36 -1.80
C ASP A 84 9.38 -13.98 -0.84
N TYR A 85 8.14 -14.16 -1.30
CA TYR A 85 7.00 -14.69 -0.55
C TYR A 85 6.28 -15.81 -1.31
N PRO A 86 6.79 -17.05 -1.29
CA PRO A 86 6.24 -18.17 -2.08
C PRO A 86 4.77 -18.48 -1.82
N GLU A 87 4.30 -18.34 -0.58
CA GLU A 87 2.88 -18.54 -0.23
C GLU A 87 1.99 -17.47 -0.86
N TYR A 88 2.45 -16.21 -0.82
CA TYR A 88 1.77 -15.10 -1.50
C TYR A 88 1.78 -15.27 -3.02
N ALA A 89 2.92 -15.66 -3.59
CA ALA A 89 3.05 -15.94 -5.02
C ALA A 89 2.05 -17.03 -5.47
N ALA A 90 1.93 -18.10 -4.70
CA ALA A 90 0.94 -19.16 -4.95
C ALA A 90 -0.50 -18.67 -4.83
N LEU A 91 -0.80 -17.82 -3.84
CA LEU A 91 -2.12 -17.23 -3.62
C LEU A 91 -2.57 -16.38 -4.80
N ILE A 92 -1.71 -15.47 -5.25
CA ILE A 92 -2.02 -14.61 -6.41
C ILE A 92 -1.75 -15.28 -7.75
N GLY A 93 -1.13 -16.49 -7.79
CA GLY A 93 -0.79 -17.24 -9.00
C GLY A 93 0.23 -16.55 -9.90
N GLU A 94 1.10 -15.72 -9.31
CA GLU A 94 2.14 -14.97 -10.00
C GLU A 94 3.47 -15.18 -9.28
N SER A 95 4.59 -15.19 -10.02
CA SER A 95 5.91 -15.45 -9.44
C SER A 95 6.91 -14.32 -9.60
N HIS A 96 6.56 -13.28 -10.33
CA HIS A 96 7.41 -12.13 -10.63
C HIS A 96 6.69 -10.82 -10.37
N GLY A 97 7.46 -9.74 -10.27
CA GLY A 97 6.96 -8.41 -10.01
C GLY A 97 7.06 -8.02 -8.54
N ILE A 98 6.68 -6.80 -8.27
CA ILE A 98 6.54 -6.25 -6.91
C ILE A 98 5.09 -6.26 -6.46
N SER A 99 4.86 -6.34 -5.17
CA SER A 99 3.53 -6.15 -4.60
C SER A 99 3.52 -5.03 -3.58
N LEU A 100 2.36 -4.41 -3.43
CA LEU A 100 2.14 -3.25 -2.57
C LEU A 100 1.00 -3.53 -1.61
N ASP A 101 1.18 -3.10 -0.35
CA ASP A 101 0.09 -2.96 0.61
C ASP A 101 0.08 -1.54 1.14
N LEU A 102 -1.10 -0.93 1.25
CA LEU A 102 -1.23 0.41 1.78
C LEU A 102 -2.52 0.63 2.54
N PHE A 103 -2.49 1.58 3.44
CA PHE A 103 -3.70 2.18 4.01
C PHE A 103 -3.49 3.67 4.32
N ILE A 104 -4.59 4.42 4.33
CA ILE A 104 -4.63 5.79 4.83
C ILE A 104 -5.00 5.72 6.31
N GLY A 105 -4.08 6.18 7.16
CA GLY A 105 -4.21 6.13 8.61
C GLY A 105 -5.17 7.17 9.17
N GLU A 106 -5.25 8.35 8.53
CA GLU A 106 -6.05 9.47 9.00
C GLU A 106 -7.34 9.60 8.20
N PRO A 107 -8.53 9.49 8.87
CA PRO A 107 -9.83 9.47 8.20
C PRO A 107 -10.12 10.70 7.34
N GLU A 108 -9.61 11.86 7.72
CA GLU A 108 -9.79 13.10 6.99
C GLU A 108 -9.17 13.12 5.59
N PHE A 109 -8.26 12.17 5.29
CA PHE A 109 -7.65 12.02 3.97
C PHE A 109 -8.38 11.00 3.08
N LEU A 110 -9.36 10.27 3.63
CA LEU A 110 -10.15 9.29 2.88
C LEU A 110 -11.07 9.96 1.86
N GLY A 111 -11.26 9.33 0.70
CA GLY A 111 -12.19 9.78 -0.33
C GLY A 111 -11.76 11.06 -1.08
N LYS A 112 -10.57 11.58 -0.83
CA LYS A 112 -10.06 12.83 -1.41
C LYS A 112 -8.96 12.62 -2.47
N GLY A 113 -8.84 11.41 -3.02
CA GLY A 113 -7.87 11.08 -4.06
C GLY A 113 -6.45 10.79 -3.58
N TRP A 114 -6.19 10.80 -2.28
CA TRP A 114 -4.87 10.52 -1.73
C TRP A 114 -4.39 9.09 -2.02
N GLY A 115 -5.28 8.09 -2.00
CA GLY A 115 -4.91 6.71 -2.30
C GLY A 115 -4.30 6.57 -3.70
N ARG A 116 -4.93 7.18 -4.73
CA ARG A 116 -4.39 7.23 -6.09
C ARG A 116 -3.02 7.91 -6.11
N LEU A 117 -2.92 9.07 -5.46
CA LEU A 117 -1.68 9.87 -5.46
C LEU A 117 -0.52 9.11 -4.76
N ILE A 118 -0.80 8.47 -3.61
CA ILE A 118 0.18 7.64 -2.89
C ILE A 118 0.66 6.50 -3.80
N LEU A 119 -0.25 5.74 -4.41
CA LEU A 119 0.12 4.64 -5.31
C LEU A 119 0.98 5.12 -6.47
N SER A 120 0.51 6.14 -7.20
CA SER A 120 1.21 6.63 -8.40
C SER A 120 2.59 7.18 -8.06
N GLN A 121 2.69 8.04 -7.05
CA GLN A 121 3.97 8.64 -6.70
C GLN A 121 4.93 7.62 -6.08
N PHE A 122 4.44 6.72 -5.21
CA PHE A 122 5.28 5.68 -4.61
C PHE A 122 5.85 4.71 -5.63
N LEU A 123 5.05 4.27 -6.59
CA LEU A 123 5.52 3.42 -7.69
C LEU A 123 6.63 4.09 -8.49
N HIS A 124 6.44 5.37 -8.83
CA HIS A 124 7.39 6.12 -9.63
C HIS A 124 8.68 6.43 -8.87
N ASP A 125 8.54 6.98 -7.66
CA ASP A 125 9.68 7.58 -6.94
C ASP A 125 10.43 6.56 -6.07
N ILE A 126 9.78 5.47 -5.64
CA ILE A 126 10.33 4.52 -4.67
C ILE A 126 10.32 3.07 -5.18
N ALA A 127 9.15 2.52 -5.51
CA ALA A 127 9.03 1.08 -5.70
C ALA A 127 9.80 0.56 -6.93
N PHE A 128 9.58 1.11 -8.10
CA PHE A 128 10.32 0.70 -9.29
C PHE A 128 11.82 1.08 -9.28
N PRO A 129 12.25 2.23 -8.70
CA PRO A 129 13.66 2.47 -8.46
C PRO A 129 14.34 1.49 -7.51
N LEU A 130 13.66 1.01 -6.47
CA LEU A 130 14.18 -0.01 -5.54
C LEU A 130 14.31 -1.41 -6.18
N PHE A 131 13.46 -1.71 -7.15
CA PHE A 131 13.40 -3.00 -7.84
C PHE A 131 13.47 -2.78 -9.37
N PRO A 132 14.64 -2.32 -9.89
CA PRO A 132 14.76 -1.88 -11.28
C PRO A 132 14.55 -3.00 -12.30
N GLU A 133 14.74 -4.26 -11.94
CA GLU A 133 14.53 -5.45 -12.76
C GLU A 133 13.04 -5.80 -12.90
N GLU A 134 12.19 -5.35 -11.98
CA GLU A 134 10.77 -5.71 -11.99
C GLU A 134 9.98 -4.79 -12.93
N GLN A 135 9.12 -5.41 -13.73
CA GLN A 135 8.34 -4.72 -14.77
C GLN A 135 6.85 -4.62 -14.44
N VAL A 136 6.40 -5.33 -13.42
CA VAL A 136 4.99 -5.42 -13.04
C VAL A 136 4.82 -5.15 -11.56
N SER A 137 3.77 -4.42 -11.22
CA SER A 137 3.30 -4.27 -9.84
C SER A 137 1.93 -4.93 -9.68
N TRP A 138 1.78 -5.69 -8.60
CA TRP A 138 0.57 -6.38 -8.20
C TRP A 138 -0.02 -5.74 -6.95
N ILE A 139 -1.34 -5.72 -6.87
CA ILE A 139 -2.08 -5.36 -5.67
C ILE A 139 -3.41 -6.12 -5.68
N TYR A 140 -3.90 -6.55 -4.52
CA TYR A 140 -5.26 -7.06 -4.45
C TYR A 140 -6.06 -6.36 -3.35
N HIS A 141 -7.36 -6.41 -3.49
CA HIS A 141 -8.29 -5.82 -2.55
C HIS A 141 -9.45 -6.77 -2.26
N ASP A 142 -10.00 -6.66 -1.06
CA ASP A 142 -11.34 -7.21 -0.79
C ASP A 142 -12.34 -6.62 -1.79
N ALA A 143 -13.16 -7.47 -2.41
CA ALA A 143 -14.12 -7.03 -3.44
C ALA A 143 -15.12 -5.97 -2.92
N ARG A 144 -15.36 -5.95 -1.61
CA ARG A 144 -16.21 -4.94 -0.93
C ARG A 144 -15.49 -3.59 -0.76
N ASN A 145 -14.15 -3.55 -0.82
CA ASN A 145 -13.37 -2.32 -0.63
C ASN A 145 -13.37 -1.46 -1.90
N ARG A 146 -14.53 -0.87 -2.20
CA ARG A 146 -14.73 -0.02 -3.39
C ARG A 146 -13.76 1.15 -3.47
N ARG A 147 -13.37 1.73 -2.31
CA ARG A 147 -12.43 2.87 -2.26
C ARG A 147 -11.03 2.47 -2.72
N ALA A 148 -10.49 1.36 -2.21
CA ALA A 148 -9.17 0.87 -2.60
C ALA A 148 -9.14 0.46 -4.08
N ARG A 149 -10.14 -0.29 -4.54
CA ARG A 149 -10.28 -0.68 -5.95
C ARG A 149 -10.32 0.53 -6.88
N HIS A 150 -11.13 1.54 -6.56
CA HIS A 150 -11.20 2.78 -7.33
C HIS A 150 -9.85 3.53 -7.33
N ALA A 151 -9.17 3.62 -6.18
CA ALA A 151 -7.86 4.27 -6.09
C ALA A 151 -6.81 3.56 -6.95
N SER A 152 -6.77 2.23 -6.95
CA SER A 152 -5.86 1.45 -7.78
C SER A 152 -6.15 1.63 -9.28
N MET A 153 -7.40 1.52 -9.70
CA MET A 153 -7.76 1.75 -11.11
C MET A 153 -7.41 3.18 -11.55
N ALA A 154 -7.69 4.17 -10.71
CA ALA A 154 -7.34 5.57 -10.99
C ALA A 154 -5.81 5.82 -11.01
N ALA A 155 -5.02 4.95 -10.36
CA ALA A 155 -3.55 4.96 -10.44
C ALA A 155 -3.00 4.21 -11.66
N GLY A 156 -3.87 3.58 -12.47
CA GLY A 156 -3.48 2.87 -13.69
C GLY A 156 -3.46 1.35 -13.58
N PHE A 157 -3.77 0.79 -12.42
CA PHE A 157 -3.90 -0.66 -12.28
C PHE A 157 -5.12 -1.18 -13.04
N GLN A 158 -4.98 -2.36 -13.63
CA GLN A 158 -6.04 -3.05 -14.38
C GLN A 158 -6.46 -4.32 -13.63
N PRO A 159 -7.75 -4.63 -13.54
CA PRO A 159 -8.23 -5.87 -12.92
C PRO A 159 -7.82 -7.08 -13.76
N VAL A 160 -7.44 -8.17 -13.08
CA VAL A 160 -7.01 -9.43 -13.71
C VAL A 160 -8.03 -10.53 -13.47
N ARG A 161 -8.26 -10.84 -12.19
CA ARG A 161 -9.12 -11.93 -11.76
C ARG A 161 -9.50 -11.80 -10.30
N SER A 162 -10.48 -12.58 -9.90
CA SER A 162 -10.86 -12.75 -8.50
C SER A 162 -10.39 -14.09 -7.97
N PHE A 163 -10.17 -14.17 -6.66
CA PHE A 163 -9.82 -15.38 -5.93
C PHE A 163 -10.39 -15.31 -4.50
N HIS A 164 -10.36 -16.41 -3.77
CA HIS A 164 -10.77 -16.42 -2.36
C HIS A 164 -9.56 -16.53 -1.45
N GLU A 165 -9.55 -15.72 -0.40
CA GLU A 165 -8.60 -15.76 0.70
C GLU A 165 -9.39 -15.75 2.02
N GLU A 166 -9.21 -16.78 2.86
CA GLU A 166 -9.91 -16.93 4.15
C GLU A 166 -11.44 -16.78 4.06
N GLY A 167 -12.04 -17.17 2.92
CA GLY A 167 -13.47 -17.08 2.66
C GLY A 167 -13.94 -15.75 2.08
N ASP A 168 -13.11 -14.72 2.06
CA ASP A 168 -13.42 -13.43 1.44
C ASP A 168 -13.04 -13.42 -0.05
N LEU A 169 -13.89 -12.81 -0.88
CA LEU A 169 -13.59 -12.59 -2.30
C LEU A 169 -12.60 -11.43 -2.44
N LYS A 170 -11.47 -11.69 -3.09
CA LYS A 170 -10.43 -10.71 -3.43
C LYS A 170 -10.39 -10.49 -4.93
N GLU A 171 -10.00 -9.30 -5.33
CA GLU A 171 -9.75 -8.94 -6.73
C GLU A 171 -8.30 -8.53 -6.90
N LEU A 172 -7.60 -9.20 -7.83
CA LEU A 172 -6.21 -8.94 -8.20
C LEU A 172 -6.15 -7.91 -9.32
N PHE A 173 -5.23 -6.98 -9.18
CA PHE A 173 -4.93 -5.94 -10.15
C PHE A 173 -3.44 -5.95 -10.49
N PHE A 174 -3.11 -5.57 -11.71
CA PHE A 174 -1.72 -5.39 -12.14
C PHE A 174 -1.51 -4.02 -12.78
N LEU A 175 -0.25 -3.58 -12.78
CA LEU A 175 0.21 -2.40 -13.48
C LEU A 175 1.56 -2.72 -14.12
N HIS A 176 1.68 -2.49 -15.43
CA HIS A 176 2.95 -2.67 -16.14
C HIS A 176 3.75 -1.37 -16.14
N ARG A 177 5.02 -1.45 -15.76
CA ARG A 177 5.93 -0.29 -15.65
C ARG A 177 6.03 0.52 -16.94
N ALA A 178 6.13 -0.14 -18.11
CA ALA A 178 6.29 0.53 -19.40
C ALA A 178 5.09 1.41 -19.81
N GLY A 179 3.87 1.08 -19.32
CA GLY A 179 2.65 1.87 -19.56
C GLY A 179 2.37 2.91 -18.48
N PHE A 180 3.23 2.96 -17.46
CA PHE A 180 3.05 3.83 -16.31
C PHE A 180 3.79 5.15 -16.51
N SER A 181 3.04 6.22 -16.74
CA SER A 181 3.54 7.59 -16.70
C SER A 181 2.96 8.31 -15.49
N ARG A 182 3.76 9.16 -14.85
CA ARG A 182 3.32 9.99 -13.73
C ARG A 182 2.21 10.94 -14.23
N ASN A 183 0.96 10.53 -14.09
CA ASN A 183 -0.17 11.45 -14.26
C ASN A 183 -0.25 12.32 -13.00
N VAL A 184 0.44 13.46 -13.04
CA VAL A 184 0.38 14.51 -12.03
C VAL A 184 -0.93 15.29 -12.16
#